data_045b093536f8e666fc63baecbcadc33a
#
_entry.id   045b093536f8e666fc63baecbcadc33a
#
_cell.length_a   1.000
_cell.length_b   1.000
_cell.length_c   1.000
_cell.angle_alpha   90.00
_cell.angle_beta   90.00
_cell.angle_gamma   90.00
#
_symmetry.space_group_name_H-M   'P 1'
#
loop_
_entity.id
_entity.type
_entity.pdbx_description
1 polymer ?
#
loop_
_entity_poly.entity_id
_entity_poly.type
_entity_poly.pdbx_seq_one_letter_code
_entity_poly.pdbx_strand_id
1 'polypeptide(L)'
;WVFLTFIVLNAKTPQDVSFFSNLWINLNDVNSFLQKLSSIIFWIVLFILILIPFNYRIFNTLDAMVGYKTDELINIGFVPAKIDDILNYIPSRIAGLFVVLSAFCLRFDYKNSYKILKRDARNCPSPNSGFTMASAAGALNIQLIKLDTYILGDNNKNIETSDIGRAVKLSKL
;
A
#
# COMPACT_ATOMS: atom_id res chain seq x y z
N TRP A 1 2.92 -26.89 34.20
CA TRP A 1 3.31 -27.28 35.55
C TRP A 1 2.45 -28.44 36.06
N VAL A 2 1.15 -28.35 36.17
CA VAL A 2 0.23 -29.39 36.71
C VAL A 2 0.38 -30.69 35.98
N PHE A 3 0.49 -30.73 34.66
CA PHE A 3 0.62 -31.95 33.85
C PHE A 3 1.95 -32.68 34.10
N LEU A 4 3.05 -31.92 34.24
CA LEU A 4 4.38 -32.47 34.55
C LEU A 4 4.46 -33.02 35.98
N THR A 5 3.90 -32.30 36.93
CA THR A 5 3.82 -32.79 38.32
C THR A 5 3.04 -34.10 38.38
N PHE A 6 1.95 -34.25 37.61
CA PHE A 6 1.18 -35.46 37.52
C PHE A 6 1.98 -36.65 36.93
N ILE A 7 2.76 -36.41 35.87
CA ILE A 7 3.62 -37.42 35.22
C ILE A 7 4.73 -37.86 36.19
N VAL A 8 5.43 -36.91 36.82
CA VAL A 8 6.51 -37.23 37.79
C VAL A 8 6.00 -37.97 39.00
N LEU A 9 4.80 -37.66 39.51
CA LEU A 9 4.17 -38.38 40.63
C LEU A 9 3.74 -39.81 40.29
N ASN A 10 3.53 -40.13 39.00
CA ASN A 10 3.19 -41.47 38.52
C ASN A 10 4.39 -42.26 37.98
N ALA A 11 5.60 -41.74 37.99
CA ALA A 11 6.81 -42.43 37.59
C ALA A 11 7.14 -43.56 38.63
N LYS A 12 7.21 -44.79 38.16
CA LYS A 12 7.41 -45.98 39.03
C LYS A 12 8.87 -46.36 39.20
N THR A 13 9.75 -45.85 38.33
CA THR A 13 11.17 -46.22 38.36
C THR A 13 12.05 -44.97 38.29
N PRO A 14 13.33 -44.99 38.79
CA PRO A 14 14.28 -43.92 38.66
C PRO A 14 14.59 -43.56 37.18
N GLN A 15 14.46 -44.53 36.28
CA GLN A 15 14.67 -44.32 34.84
C GLN A 15 13.54 -43.49 34.23
N ASP A 16 12.30 -43.66 34.68
CA ASP A 16 11.17 -42.84 34.21
C ASP A 16 11.35 -41.39 34.60
N VAL A 17 11.82 -41.13 35.84
CA VAL A 17 12.11 -39.76 36.31
C VAL A 17 13.19 -39.06 35.46
N SER A 18 14.27 -39.80 35.15
CA SER A 18 15.35 -39.25 34.31
C SER A 18 14.93 -38.99 32.88
N PHE A 19 14.11 -39.85 32.30
CA PHE A 19 13.53 -39.66 30.97
C PHE A 19 12.66 -38.40 30.91
N PHE A 20 11.74 -38.21 31.85
CA PHE A 20 10.87 -37.04 31.88
C PHE A 20 11.63 -35.73 32.17
N SER A 21 12.66 -35.78 33.03
CA SER A 21 13.49 -34.58 33.27
C SER A 21 14.27 -34.16 32.04
N ASN A 22 14.84 -35.09 31.28
CA ASN A 22 15.54 -34.82 30.04
C ASN A 22 14.59 -34.29 28.95
N LEU A 23 13.41 -34.86 28.83
CA LEU A 23 12.36 -34.40 27.91
C LEU A 23 11.95 -32.94 28.23
N TRP A 24 11.81 -32.64 29.54
CA TRP A 24 11.47 -31.30 30.00
C TRP A 24 12.55 -30.25 29.68
N ILE A 25 13.82 -30.58 29.88
CA ILE A 25 14.95 -29.73 29.56
C ILE A 25 14.95 -29.44 28.05
N ASN A 26 14.83 -30.48 27.22
CA ASN A 26 14.78 -30.32 25.76
C ASN A 26 13.60 -29.45 25.29
N LEU A 27 12.41 -29.62 25.88
CA LEU A 27 11.25 -28.79 25.54
C LEU A 27 11.45 -27.32 25.95
N ASN A 28 12.09 -27.05 27.08
CA ASN A 28 12.40 -25.71 27.51
C ASN A 28 13.44 -25.05 26.60
N ASP A 29 14.44 -25.80 26.14
CA ASP A 29 15.45 -25.28 25.20
C ASP A 29 14.82 -24.94 23.85
N VAL A 30 13.95 -25.79 23.32
CA VAL A 30 13.20 -25.51 22.10
C VAL A 30 12.30 -24.28 22.25
N ASN A 31 11.58 -24.16 23.37
CA ASN A 31 10.73 -23.00 23.63
C ASN A 31 11.56 -21.69 23.73
N SER A 32 12.72 -21.75 24.40
CA SER A 32 13.63 -20.58 24.51
C SER A 32 14.18 -20.17 23.14
N PHE A 33 14.52 -21.15 22.29
CA PHE A 33 14.95 -20.91 20.91
C PHE A 33 13.85 -20.26 20.07
N LEU A 34 12.63 -20.81 20.10
CA LEU A 34 11.48 -20.25 19.37
C LEU A 34 11.15 -18.83 19.83
N GLN A 35 11.27 -18.55 21.12
CA GLN A 35 11.03 -17.23 21.68
C GLN A 35 12.07 -16.21 21.21
N LYS A 36 13.35 -16.60 21.16
CA LYS A 36 14.42 -15.76 20.60
C LYS A 36 14.20 -15.52 19.09
N LEU A 37 13.86 -16.56 18.35
CA LEU A 37 13.60 -16.45 16.91
C LEU A 37 12.41 -15.52 16.62
N SER A 38 11.32 -15.66 17.35
CA SER A 38 10.15 -14.78 17.19
C SER A 38 10.47 -13.32 17.52
N SER A 39 11.31 -13.08 18.53
CA SER A 39 11.76 -11.73 18.87
C SER A 39 12.60 -11.12 17.76
N ILE A 40 13.55 -11.86 17.19
CA ILE A 40 14.35 -11.40 16.05
C ILE A 40 13.47 -11.05 14.85
N ILE A 41 12.53 -11.94 14.50
CA ILE A 41 11.57 -11.69 13.39
C ILE A 41 10.75 -10.43 13.67
N PHE A 42 10.25 -10.26 14.91
CA PHE A 42 9.50 -9.08 15.30
C PHE A 42 10.30 -7.79 15.08
N TRP A 43 11.55 -7.73 15.52
CA TRP A 43 12.40 -6.56 15.35
C TRP A 43 12.74 -6.28 13.88
N ILE A 44 12.97 -7.32 13.07
CA ILE A 44 13.18 -7.18 11.62
C ILE A 44 11.92 -6.61 10.96
N VAL A 45 10.75 -7.15 11.26
CA VAL A 45 9.47 -6.65 10.71
C VAL A 45 9.23 -5.21 11.12
N LEU A 46 9.45 -4.87 12.39
CA LEU A 46 9.29 -3.51 12.90
C LEU A 46 10.25 -2.53 12.19
N PHE A 47 11.50 -2.92 12.01
CA PHE A 47 12.50 -2.14 11.29
C PHE A 47 12.09 -1.88 9.83
N ILE A 48 11.60 -2.90 9.12
CA ILE A 48 11.08 -2.79 7.76
C ILE A 48 9.86 -1.85 7.72
N LEU A 49 8.91 -2.00 8.66
CA LEU A 49 7.72 -1.16 8.75
C LEU A 49 8.03 0.32 8.98
N ILE A 50 9.13 0.64 9.65
CA ILE A 50 9.60 2.02 9.84
C ILE A 50 10.35 2.53 8.60
N LEU A 51 11.23 1.70 8.03
CA LEU A 51 12.06 2.10 6.90
C LEU A 51 11.24 2.37 5.63
N ILE A 52 10.22 1.57 5.34
CA ILE A 52 9.41 1.73 4.12
C ILE A 52 8.75 3.11 4.05
N PRO A 53 7.95 3.57 5.05
CA PRO A 53 7.33 4.90 5.02
C PRO A 53 8.35 6.03 5.03
N PHE A 54 9.48 5.86 5.73
CA PHE A 54 10.55 6.86 5.79
C PHE A 54 11.20 7.08 4.42
N ASN A 55 11.61 6.01 3.75
CA ASN A 55 12.17 6.09 2.40
C ASN A 55 11.14 6.62 1.38
N TYR A 56 9.89 6.14 1.47
CA TYR A 56 8.80 6.66 0.63
C TYR A 56 8.69 8.18 0.78
N ARG A 57 8.69 8.71 2.00
CA ARG A 57 8.59 10.15 2.26
C ARG A 57 9.78 10.93 1.70
N ILE A 58 11.00 10.38 1.83
CA ILE A 58 12.21 11.00 1.29
C ILE A 58 12.11 11.12 -0.23
N PHE A 59 11.84 10.03 -0.94
CA PHE A 59 11.81 10.04 -2.40
C PHE A 59 10.66 10.87 -2.96
N ASN A 60 9.49 10.84 -2.34
CA ASN A 60 8.37 11.70 -2.70
C ASN A 60 8.71 13.20 -2.52
N THR A 61 9.43 13.55 -1.44
CA THR A 61 9.87 14.93 -1.22
C THR A 61 10.97 15.33 -2.22
N LEU A 62 11.93 14.45 -2.49
CA LEU A 62 12.98 14.72 -3.48
C LEU A 62 12.39 14.88 -4.89
N ASP A 63 11.44 14.03 -5.30
CA ASP A 63 10.76 14.21 -6.58
C ASP A 63 10.04 15.56 -6.65
N ALA A 64 9.34 15.95 -5.61
CA ALA A 64 8.66 17.26 -5.55
C ALA A 64 9.63 18.44 -5.62
N MET A 65 10.88 18.31 -5.16
CA MET A 65 11.87 19.37 -5.16
C MET A 65 12.71 19.42 -6.44
N VAL A 66 13.14 18.27 -6.95
CA VAL A 66 14.12 18.20 -8.06
C VAL A 66 13.63 17.41 -9.27
N GLY A 67 12.44 16.82 -9.23
CA GLY A 67 11.86 16.00 -10.31
C GLY A 67 11.38 16.81 -11.54
N TYR A 68 11.59 18.14 -11.56
CA TYR A 68 11.24 18.99 -12.68
C TYR A 68 12.17 18.77 -13.87
N LYS A 69 11.60 18.71 -15.08
CA LYS A 69 12.33 18.53 -16.34
C LYS A 69 12.88 19.88 -16.86
N THR A 70 13.68 20.57 -16.05
CA THR A 70 14.46 21.73 -16.48
C THR A 70 15.87 21.29 -16.84
N ASP A 71 16.56 22.07 -17.69
CA ASP A 71 17.92 21.72 -18.16
C ASP A 71 18.91 21.51 -16.98
N GLU A 72 18.73 22.23 -15.89
CA GLU A 72 19.58 22.13 -14.69
C GLU A 72 19.25 20.90 -13.83
N LEU A 73 17.97 20.50 -13.73
CA LEU A 73 17.51 19.48 -12.82
C LEU A 73 17.30 18.12 -13.47
N ILE A 74 17.27 18.03 -14.79
CA ILE A 74 16.92 16.81 -15.53
C ILE A 74 17.76 15.61 -15.15
N ASN A 75 19.06 15.80 -14.90
CA ASN A 75 20.00 14.75 -14.53
C ASN A 75 19.91 14.41 -13.04
N ILE A 76 19.74 15.42 -12.18
CA ILE A 76 19.68 15.24 -10.72
C ILE A 76 18.35 14.67 -10.30
N GLY A 77 17.26 15.15 -10.90
CA GLY A 77 15.88 14.73 -10.59
C GLY A 77 15.48 13.40 -11.20
N PHE A 78 16.24 12.86 -12.16
CA PHE A 78 15.88 11.60 -12.84
C PHE A 78 15.74 10.41 -11.89
N VAL A 79 16.70 10.22 -11.00
CA VAL A 79 16.72 9.08 -10.08
C VAL A 79 15.59 9.17 -9.04
N PRO A 80 15.41 10.30 -8.30
CA PRO A 80 14.27 10.47 -7.41
C PRO A 80 12.92 10.26 -8.10
N ALA A 81 12.70 10.85 -9.28
CA ALA A 81 11.45 10.69 -10.02
C ALA A 81 11.18 9.23 -10.41
N LYS A 82 12.20 8.48 -10.82
CA LYS A 82 12.06 7.06 -11.13
C LYS A 82 11.75 6.20 -9.92
N ILE A 83 12.38 6.48 -8.78
CA ILE A 83 12.10 5.76 -7.54
C ILE A 83 10.68 6.07 -7.05
N ASP A 84 10.25 7.34 -7.10
CA ASP A 84 8.88 7.74 -6.78
C ASP A 84 7.86 7.04 -7.68
N ASP A 85 8.10 6.98 -8.98
CA ASP A 85 7.25 6.25 -9.93
C ASP A 85 7.12 4.76 -9.58
N ILE A 86 8.21 4.10 -9.15
CA ILE A 86 8.19 2.68 -8.73
C ILE A 86 7.43 2.52 -7.41
N LEU A 87 7.70 3.36 -6.42
CA LEU A 87 7.05 3.29 -5.11
C LEU A 87 5.54 3.54 -5.20
N ASN A 88 5.11 4.46 -6.08
CA ASN A 88 3.72 4.78 -6.30
C ASN A 88 3.02 3.84 -7.30
N TYR A 89 3.71 2.88 -7.90
CA TYR A 89 3.15 2.01 -8.93
C TYR A 89 1.95 1.20 -8.44
N ILE A 90 2.06 0.51 -7.33
CA ILE A 90 0.96 -0.26 -6.72
C ILE A 90 -0.06 0.66 -6.03
N PRO A 91 0.34 1.61 -5.15
CA PRO A 91 -0.61 2.50 -4.48
C PRO A 91 -1.54 3.26 -5.42
N SER A 92 -1.05 3.76 -6.55
CA SER A 92 -1.87 4.53 -7.50
C SER A 92 -2.99 3.69 -8.13
N ARG A 93 -2.74 2.42 -8.41
CA ARG A 93 -3.73 1.49 -8.97
C ARG A 93 -4.81 1.15 -7.95
N ILE A 94 -4.37 0.88 -6.73
CA ILE A 94 -5.29 0.64 -5.59
C ILE A 94 -6.14 1.88 -5.35
N ALA A 95 -5.55 3.07 -5.32
CA ALA A 95 -6.28 4.32 -5.14
C ALA A 95 -7.31 4.56 -6.26
N GLY A 96 -6.95 4.29 -7.53
CA GLY A 96 -7.90 4.38 -8.65
C GLY A 96 -9.08 3.43 -8.49
N LEU A 97 -8.87 2.20 -8.02
CA LEU A 97 -9.94 1.24 -7.72
C LEU A 97 -10.79 1.68 -6.52
N PHE A 98 -10.20 2.30 -5.50
CA PHE A 98 -10.97 2.87 -4.39
C PHE A 98 -11.88 4.01 -4.85
N VAL A 99 -11.45 4.85 -5.79
CA VAL A 99 -12.33 5.88 -6.39
C VAL A 99 -13.52 5.24 -7.11
N VAL A 100 -13.32 4.12 -7.83
CA VAL A 100 -14.43 3.36 -8.47
C VAL A 100 -15.38 2.81 -7.41
N LEU A 101 -14.84 2.26 -6.31
CA LEU A 101 -15.65 1.75 -5.20
C LEU A 101 -16.43 2.87 -4.51
N SER A 102 -15.79 4.02 -4.26
CA SER A 102 -16.45 5.21 -3.71
C SER A 102 -17.58 5.70 -4.63
N ALA A 103 -17.36 5.66 -5.95
CA ALA A 103 -18.41 6.00 -6.93
C ALA A 103 -19.61 5.05 -6.81
N PHE A 104 -19.36 3.75 -6.61
CA PHE A 104 -20.44 2.77 -6.37
C PHE A 104 -21.21 3.09 -5.07
N CYS A 105 -20.51 3.31 -3.95
CA CYS A 105 -21.13 3.62 -2.66
C CYS A 105 -21.93 4.92 -2.67
N LEU A 106 -21.45 5.94 -3.39
CA LEU A 106 -22.10 7.25 -3.53
C LEU A 106 -23.16 7.30 -4.64
N ARG A 107 -23.43 6.18 -5.32
CA ARG A 107 -24.36 6.08 -6.44
C ARG A 107 -24.00 6.99 -7.63
N PHE A 108 -22.73 7.21 -7.86
CA PHE A 108 -22.21 7.82 -9.07
C PHE A 108 -22.02 6.75 -10.16
N ASP A 109 -21.61 7.15 -11.35
CA ASP A 109 -21.43 6.22 -12.46
C ASP A 109 -20.12 5.41 -12.32
N TYR A 110 -20.15 4.39 -11.47
CA TYR A 110 -19.01 3.50 -11.22
C TYR A 110 -18.61 2.68 -12.46
N LYS A 111 -19.59 2.36 -13.35
CA LYS A 111 -19.31 1.59 -14.58
C LYS A 111 -18.48 2.43 -15.54
N ASN A 112 -18.88 3.68 -15.74
CA ASN A 112 -18.10 4.61 -16.55
C ASN A 112 -16.77 4.96 -15.87
N SER A 113 -16.73 5.10 -14.54
CA SER A 113 -15.50 5.28 -13.76
C SER A 113 -14.48 4.18 -14.06
N TYR A 114 -14.87 2.92 -14.01
CA TYR A 114 -14.00 1.78 -14.31
C TYR A 114 -13.58 1.73 -15.78
N LYS A 115 -14.52 2.03 -16.71
CA LYS A 115 -14.25 2.07 -18.15
C LYS A 115 -13.17 3.12 -18.47
N ILE A 116 -13.33 4.34 -17.95
CA ILE A 116 -12.40 5.44 -18.18
C ILE A 116 -11.05 5.18 -17.48
N LEU A 117 -11.06 4.65 -16.25
CA LEU A 117 -9.86 4.21 -15.57
C LEU A 117 -9.02 3.26 -16.45
N LYS A 118 -9.64 2.24 -17.03
CA LYS A 118 -8.94 1.25 -17.87
C LYS A 118 -8.43 1.85 -19.18
N ARG A 119 -9.18 2.79 -19.78
CA ARG A 119 -8.86 3.39 -21.08
C ARG A 119 -7.80 4.49 -20.95
N ASP A 120 -7.97 5.41 -19.98
CA ASP A 120 -7.26 6.69 -19.98
C ASP A 120 -6.18 6.82 -18.90
N ALA A 121 -6.14 5.93 -17.91
CA ALA A 121 -5.19 6.08 -16.79
C ALA A 121 -3.71 6.17 -17.20
N ARG A 122 -3.36 5.67 -18.38
CA ARG A 122 -1.98 5.69 -18.91
C ARG A 122 -1.69 6.88 -19.84
N ASN A 123 -2.66 7.74 -20.08
CA ASN A 123 -2.49 8.90 -20.97
C ASN A 123 -1.74 10.05 -20.30
N CYS A 124 -1.43 9.95 -19.00
CA CYS A 124 -0.65 10.94 -18.28
C CYS A 124 0.86 10.72 -18.42
N PRO A 125 1.69 11.79 -18.33
CA PRO A 125 3.15 11.68 -18.40
C PRO A 125 3.76 10.81 -17.28
N SER A 126 3.23 10.89 -16.06
CA SER A 126 3.59 9.96 -14.98
C SER A 126 2.77 8.67 -15.10
N PRO A 127 3.37 7.49 -14.92
CA PRO A 127 2.69 6.21 -14.99
C PRO A 127 1.66 5.99 -13.87
N ASN A 128 1.57 6.91 -12.90
CA ASN A 128 0.80 6.80 -11.68
C ASN A 128 -0.35 7.80 -11.57
N SER A 129 -0.15 9.04 -12.02
CA SER A 129 -1.07 10.15 -11.78
C SER A 129 -2.45 9.97 -12.44
N GLY A 130 -2.52 9.27 -13.56
CA GLY A 130 -3.76 9.12 -14.32
C GLY A 130 -4.80 8.21 -13.66
N PHE A 131 -4.43 7.29 -12.76
CA PHE A 131 -5.37 6.31 -12.23
C PHE A 131 -6.52 6.94 -11.43
N THR A 132 -6.22 7.80 -10.48
CA THR A 132 -7.23 8.49 -9.68
C THR A 132 -7.98 9.55 -10.48
N MET A 133 -7.30 10.28 -11.36
CA MET A 133 -7.91 11.31 -12.18
C MET A 133 -8.88 10.72 -13.21
N ALA A 134 -8.49 9.66 -13.91
CA ALA A 134 -9.34 9.00 -14.91
C ALA A 134 -10.58 8.37 -14.27
N SER A 135 -10.42 7.69 -13.11
CA SER A 135 -11.57 7.13 -12.41
C SER A 135 -12.52 8.21 -11.90
N ALA A 136 -12.03 9.33 -11.39
CA ALA A 136 -12.86 10.45 -10.97
C ALA A 136 -13.59 11.13 -12.17
N ALA A 137 -12.87 11.35 -13.28
CA ALA A 137 -13.47 11.88 -14.50
C ALA A 137 -14.64 11.00 -14.99
N GLY A 138 -14.44 9.68 -15.01
CA GLY A 138 -15.48 8.73 -15.38
C GLY A 138 -16.64 8.70 -14.40
N ALA A 139 -16.40 8.75 -13.08
CA ALA A 139 -17.43 8.75 -12.05
C ALA A 139 -18.34 9.99 -12.11
N LEU A 140 -17.75 11.12 -12.47
CA LEU A 140 -18.47 12.41 -12.58
C LEU A 140 -19.02 12.67 -13.98
N ASN A 141 -18.70 11.83 -14.96
CA ASN A 141 -19.06 12.00 -16.38
C ASN A 141 -18.55 13.33 -16.98
N ILE A 142 -17.34 13.74 -16.61
CA ILE A 142 -16.69 14.97 -17.09
C ILE A 142 -15.40 14.65 -17.83
N GLN A 143 -14.94 15.58 -18.63
CA GLN A 143 -13.65 15.51 -19.29
C GLN A 143 -12.63 16.41 -18.57
N LEU A 144 -11.48 15.88 -18.22
CA LEU A 144 -10.35 16.62 -17.66
C LEU A 144 -9.29 16.82 -18.76
N ILE A 145 -8.97 18.07 -19.06
CA ILE A 145 -8.01 18.42 -20.09
C ILE A 145 -6.87 19.22 -19.45
N LYS A 146 -5.65 18.79 -19.71
CA LYS A 146 -4.46 19.62 -19.54
C LYS A 146 -3.86 19.82 -20.91
N LEU A 147 -3.90 21.08 -21.39
CA LEU A 147 -3.44 21.46 -22.71
C LEU A 147 -2.05 20.87 -22.99
N ASP A 148 -1.87 20.34 -24.19
CA ASP A 148 -0.63 19.74 -24.70
C ASP A 148 -0.07 18.57 -23.87
N THR A 149 -0.86 18.04 -22.91
CA THR A 149 -0.36 17.00 -22.00
C THR A 149 -1.23 15.75 -21.97
N TYR A 150 -2.53 15.87 -21.61
CA TYR A 150 -3.44 14.73 -21.55
C TYR A 150 -4.92 15.13 -21.62
N ILE A 151 -5.73 14.17 -22.04
CA ILE A 151 -7.20 14.22 -22.00
C ILE A 151 -7.68 12.94 -21.29
N LEU A 152 -8.53 13.09 -20.26
CA LEU A 152 -9.10 12.00 -19.48
C LEU A 152 -10.61 12.16 -19.40
N GLY A 153 -11.34 11.06 -19.62
CA GLY A 153 -12.79 11.08 -19.61
C GLY A 153 -13.41 11.51 -20.93
N ASP A 154 -14.73 11.52 -20.95
CA ASP A 154 -15.54 11.88 -22.11
C ASP A 154 -16.22 13.23 -21.86
N ASN A 155 -16.37 14.03 -22.93
CA ASN A 155 -17.04 15.35 -22.86
C ASN A 155 -18.57 15.16 -22.87
N ASN A 156 -19.10 14.50 -21.83
CA ASN A 156 -20.54 14.23 -21.72
C ASN A 156 -21.33 15.40 -21.16
N LYS A 157 -20.67 16.29 -20.40
CA LYS A 157 -21.27 17.50 -19.83
C LYS A 157 -20.20 18.55 -19.54
N ASN A 158 -20.63 19.81 -19.48
CA ASN A 158 -19.78 20.90 -19.01
C ASN A 158 -19.48 20.77 -17.51
N ILE A 159 -18.28 21.16 -17.09
CA ILE A 159 -17.89 21.17 -15.68
C ILE A 159 -18.64 22.31 -14.98
N GLU A 160 -19.28 21.97 -13.87
CA GLU A 160 -20.01 22.90 -13.00
C GLU A 160 -19.35 23.00 -11.63
N THR A 161 -19.65 24.10 -10.91
CA THR A 161 -19.17 24.30 -9.53
C THR A 161 -19.63 23.17 -8.59
N SER A 162 -20.78 22.58 -8.87
CA SER A 162 -21.32 21.42 -8.13
C SER A 162 -20.43 20.19 -8.23
N ASP A 163 -19.66 20.04 -9.32
CA ASP A 163 -18.78 18.88 -9.53
C ASP A 163 -17.57 18.92 -8.58
N ILE A 164 -17.15 20.10 -8.12
CA ILE A 164 -16.13 20.23 -7.08
C ILE A 164 -16.59 19.55 -5.79
N GLY A 165 -17.83 19.83 -5.36
CA GLY A 165 -18.40 19.19 -4.18
C GLY A 165 -18.56 17.68 -4.32
N ARG A 166 -18.90 17.21 -5.54
CA ARG A 166 -19.02 15.77 -5.87
C ARG A 166 -17.64 15.09 -5.84
N ALA A 167 -16.60 15.74 -6.40
CA ALA A 167 -15.23 15.25 -6.37
C ALA A 167 -14.69 15.15 -4.93
N VAL A 168 -14.97 16.15 -4.08
CA VAL A 168 -14.61 16.10 -2.65
C VAL A 168 -15.31 14.96 -1.93
N LYS A 169 -16.58 14.66 -2.24
CA LYS A 169 -17.28 13.50 -1.67
C LYS A 169 -16.63 12.18 -2.09
N LEU A 170 -16.20 12.04 -3.36
CA LEU A 170 -15.48 10.86 -3.85
C LEU A 170 -14.17 10.61 -3.11
N SER A 171 -13.47 11.67 -2.72
CA SER A 171 -12.16 11.56 -2.07
C SER A 171 -12.22 11.34 -0.55
N LYS A 172 -13.38 11.54 0.09
CA LYS A 172 -13.55 11.41 1.53
C LYS A 172 -14.06 10.05 2.01
N LEU A 173 -14.45 9.18 1.08
CA LEU A 173 -14.93 7.83 1.37
C LEU A 173 -13.79 6.83 1.24
#